data_179965bdd8591b6bfbef1c684ac5cc63
#
_entry.id   179965bdd8591b6bfbef1c684ac5cc63
#
_cell.length_a   1.000
_cell.length_b   1.000
_cell.length_c   1.000
_cell.angle_alpha   90.00
_cell.angle_beta   90.00
_cell.angle_gamma   90.00
#
_symmetry.space_group_name_H-M   'P 1'
#
loop_
_entity.id
_entity.type
_entity.pdbx_description
1 polymer ?
#
loop_
_entity_poly.entity_id
_entity_poly.type
_entity_poly.pdbx_seq_one_letter_code
_entity_poly.pdbx_strand_id
1 'polypeptide(L)'
;MQIDQNVFDGYVTTQLTQPGFLKMMRPAADSNSYDEKMLFVLSAGNSGSKCSTGIDQCRISARALVELRKTETDAGDRVIYVGALEDGQNVMASYSFVAGKLKNDFIVAHDNVWQPGDAKGTSFSTPRVTGAATLLRHKFPNLDGPALKQVILQTADDLGATGVDEVFGHGKLNVPNAMSPIGKVTPR
;
A
#
# COMPACT_ATOMS: atom_id res chain seq x y z
N MET A 1 0.87 -31.89 0.84
CA MET A 1 0.90 -31.57 -0.61
C MET A 1 1.61 -30.24 -0.75
N GLN A 2 2.84 -30.25 -1.25
CA GLN A 2 3.62 -29.03 -1.44
C GLN A 2 3.30 -28.53 -2.86
N ILE A 3 2.65 -27.36 -2.95
CA ILE A 3 2.37 -26.73 -4.25
C ILE A 3 3.69 -26.14 -4.74
N ASP A 4 4.08 -26.45 -5.96
CA ASP A 4 5.23 -25.82 -6.61
C ASP A 4 4.99 -24.31 -6.68
N GLN A 5 5.87 -23.55 -6.02
CA GLN A 5 5.73 -22.10 -5.88
C GLN A 5 5.70 -21.39 -7.24
N ASN A 6 6.45 -21.89 -8.22
CA ASN A 6 6.48 -21.31 -9.56
C ASN A 6 5.15 -21.51 -10.30
N VAL A 7 4.49 -22.68 -10.11
CA VAL A 7 3.17 -22.97 -10.70
C VAL A 7 2.12 -22.08 -10.03
N PHE A 8 2.19 -21.92 -8.70
CA PHE A 8 1.28 -21.06 -7.96
C PHE A 8 1.47 -19.58 -8.32
N ASP A 9 2.71 -19.11 -8.40
CA ASP A 9 3.06 -17.75 -8.81
C ASP A 9 2.59 -17.46 -10.26
N GLY A 10 2.77 -18.42 -11.17
CA GLY A 10 2.26 -18.34 -12.55
C GLY A 10 0.74 -18.25 -12.61
N TYR A 11 0.04 -19.07 -11.82
CA TYR A 11 -1.43 -19.04 -11.74
C TYR A 11 -1.94 -17.70 -11.20
N VAL A 12 -1.38 -17.19 -10.11
CA VAL A 12 -1.82 -15.94 -9.51
C VAL A 12 -1.47 -14.75 -10.40
N THR A 13 -0.29 -14.74 -11.03
CA THR A 13 0.06 -13.71 -12.00
C THR A 13 -0.95 -13.69 -13.14
N THR A 14 -1.32 -14.88 -13.65
CA THR A 14 -2.36 -15.02 -14.69
C THR A 14 -3.71 -14.48 -14.22
N GLN A 15 -4.12 -14.76 -12.97
CA GLN A 15 -5.40 -14.26 -12.43
C GLN A 15 -5.39 -12.73 -12.26
N LEU A 16 -4.29 -12.17 -11.75
CA LEU A 16 -4.14 -10.73 -11.57
C LEU A 16 -4.02 -9.96 -12.89
N THR A 17 -3.56 -10.61 -13.95
CA THR A 17 -3.53 -10.05 -15.30
C THR A 17 -4.82 -10.32 -16.10
N GLN A 18 -5.83 -10.97 -15.49
CA GLN A 18 -7.12 -11.15 -16.15
C GLN A 18 -7.75 -9.78 -16.51
N PRO A 19 -8.44 -9.71 -17.65
CA PRO A 19 -9.05 -8.45 -18.10
C PRO A 19 -9.98 -7.80 -17.07
N GLY A 20 -10.64 -8.60 -16.23
CA GLY A 20 -11.52 -8.09 -15.16
C GLY A 20 -10.75 -7.38 -14.04
N PHE A 21 -9.61 -7.93 -13.59
CA PHE A 21 -8.77 -7.29 -12.57
C PHE A 21 -8.10 -6.04 -13.13
N LEU A 22 -7.52 -6.14 -14.33
CA LEU A 22 -6.92 -5.00 -15.03
C LEU A 22 -7.95 -3.88 -15.27
N LYS A 23 -9.20 -4.25 -15.61
CA LYS A 23 -10.28 -3.29 -15.77
C LYS A 23 -10.60 -2.53 -14.49
N MET A 24 -10.52 -3.18 -13.31
CA MET A 24 -10.67 -2.49 -12.01
C MET A 24 -9.52 -1.54 -11.72
N MET A 25 -8.31 -1.86 -12.22
CA MET A 25 -7.10 -1.07 -11.96
C MET A 25 -6.91 0.07 -12.96
N ARG A 26 -7.57 0.01 -14.12
CA ARG A 26 -7.51 1.06 -15.15
C ARG A 26 -8.50 2.18 -14.87
N PRO A 27 -8.15 3.44 -15.18
CA PRO A 27 -9.14 4.50 -15.29
C PRO A 27 -10.19 4.08 -16.34
N ALA A 28 -11.46 4.28 -16.02
CA ALA A 28 -12.49 4.11 -17.06
C ALA A 28 -12.30 5.19 -18.11
N ALA A 29 -12.60 4.85 -19.36
CA ALA A 29 -12.62 5.81 -20.46
C ALA A 29 -13.69 6.90 -20.30
N ASP A 30 -14.56 6.76 -19.29
CA ASP A 30 -15.64 7.68 -18.94
C ASP A 30 -15.30 8.37 -17.60
N SER A 31 -15.10 9.68 -17.64
CA SER A 31 -14.73 10.53 -16.51
C SER A 31 -15.73 10.56 -15.34
N ASN A 32 -16.89 9.90 -15.47
CA ASN A 32 -17.89 9.75 -14.43
C ASN A 32 -17.88 8.38 -13.73
N SER A 33 -16.89 7.52 -14.03
CA SER A 33 -16.88 6.18 -13.43
C SER A 33 -16.32 6.22 -12.01
N TYR A 34 -16.88 5.38 -11.15
CA TYR A 34 -16.39 5.16 -9.79
C TYR A 34 -14.91 4.69 -9.75
N ASP A 35 -14.39 4.21 -10.86
CA ASP A 35 -13.05 3.62 -10.96
C ASP A 35 -11.93 4.65 -10.75
N GLU A 36 -12.10 5.89 -11.18
CA GLU A 36 -11.11 6.96 -10.95
C GLU A 36 -10.95 7.32 -9.47
N LYS A 37 -12.02 7.12 -8.69
CA LYS A 37 -12.05 7.44 -7.26
C LYS A 37 -11.55 6.29 -6.38
N MET A 38 -11.32 5.10 -6.92
CA MET A 38 -10.89 3.95 -6.12
C MET A 38 -9.43 4.07 -5.70
N LEU A 39 -9.16 3.71 -4.46
CA LEU A 39 -7.83 3.52 -3.90
C LEU A 39 -7.78 2.12 -3.26
N PHE A 40 -6.82 1.31 -3.67
CA PHE A 40 -6.59 -0.02 -3.12
C PHE A 40 -5.57 0.06 -1.99
N VAL A 41 -5.98 -0.31 -0.79
CA VAL A 41 -5.10 -0.37 0.37
C VAL A 41 -4.88 -1.83 0.74
N LEU A 42 -3.67 -2.30 0.60
CA LEU A 42 -3.31 -3.71 0.73
C LEU A 42 -2.32 -3.92 1.88
N SER A 43 -2.54 -4.95 2.68
CA SER A 43 -1.60 -5.33 3.71
C SER A 43 -0.28 -5.85 3.12
N ALA A 44 0.86 -5.46 3.67
CA ALA A 44 2.16 -5.92 3.19
C ALA A 44 2.37 -7.42 3.40
N GLY A 45 1.88 -7.99 4.50
CA GLY A 45 2.04 -9.41 4.85
C GLY A 45 2.89 -9.62 6.10
N ASN A 46 2.82 -10.82 6.67
CA ASN A 46 3.28 -11.13 8.03
C ASN A 46 4.40 -12.18 8.09
N SER A 47 5.23 -12.28 7.08
CA SER A 47 6.34 -13.26 7.04
C SER A 47 7.70 -12.58 6.88
N GLY A 48 7.87 -11.39 7.46
CA GLY A 48 9.03 -10.52 7.28
C GLY A 48 10.38 -11.16 7.53
N SER A 49 10.49 -12.04 8.52
CA SER A 49 11.73 -12.76 8.81
C SER A 49 12.17 -13.73 7.70
N LYS A 50 11.24 -14.15 6.83
CA LYS A 50 11.51 -15.02 5.68
C LYS A 50 11.75 -14.22 4.39
N CYS A 51 11.54 -12.92 4.44
CA CYS A 51 11.60 -12.03 3.28
C CYS A 51 12.23 -10.69 3.61
N SER A 52 13.50 -10.73 3.97
CA SER A 52 14.30 -9.52 4.25
C SER A 52 14.58 -8.66 3.02
N THR A 53 14.31 -9.18 1.82
CA THR A 53 14.55 -8.48 0.54
C THR A 53 13.43 -7.55 0.11
N GLY A 54 12.32 -7.55 0.82
CA GLY A 54 11.18 -6.67 0.57
C GLY A 54 9.94 -7.36 0.02
N ILE A 55 8.83 -6.64 0.10
CA ILE A 55 7.49 -7.13 -0.29
C ILE A 55 7.43 -7.61 -1.75
N ASP A 56 8.14 -6.94 -2.65
CA ASP A 56 8.19 -7.26 -4.08
C ASP A 56 8.78 -8.62 -4.39
N GLN A 57 9.58 -9.18 -3.48
CA GLN A 57 10.17 -10.50 -3.65
C GLN A 57 9.29 -11.64 -3.12
N CYS A 58 8.41 -11.33 -2.18
CA CYS A 58 7.73 -12.34 -1.38
C CYS A 58 6.23 -12.38 -1.54
N ARG A 59 5.63 -11.30 -1.99
CA ARG A 59 4.18 -11.25 -2.13
C ARG A 59 3.78 -11.30 -3.60
N ILE A 60 2.91 -12.24 -3.93
CA ILE A 60 2.44 -12.44 -5.30
C ILE A 60 1.76 -11.18 -5.84
N SER A 61 0.92 -10.53 -5.04
CA SER A 61 0.25 -9.28 -5.45
C SER A 61 1.25 -8.16 -5.75
N ALA A 62 2.36 -8.10 -4.99
CA ALA A 62 3.42 -7.12 -5.20
C ALA A 62 4.23 -7.43 -6.47
N ARG A 63 4.57 -8.70 -6.71
CA ARG A 63 5.23 -9.14 -7.95
C ARG A 63 4.37 -8.81 -9.17
N ALA A 64 3.07 -9.13 -9.10
CA ALA A 64 2.14 -8.81 -10.18
C ALA A 64 2.06 -7.31 -10.46
N LEU A 65 2.07 -6.47 -9.42
CA LEU A 65 2.09 -5.01 -9.60
C LEU A 65 3.37 -4.53 -10.26
N VAL A 66 4.54 -5.08 -9.88
CA VAL A 66 5.82 -4.77 -10.53
C VAL A 66 5.80 -5.14 -12.01
N GLU A 67 5.23 -6.30 -12.35
CA GLU A 67 5.11 -6.73 -13.76
C GLU A 67 4.09 -5.86 -14.52
N LEU A 68 2.95 -5.55 -13.93
CA LEU A 68 1.94 -4.68 -14.53
C LEU A 68 2.50 -3.28 -14.83
N ARG A 69 3.33 -2.73 -13.96
CA ARG A 69 3.97 -1.42 -14.19
C ARG A 69 4.94 -1.38 -15.35
N LYS A 70 5.46 -2.51 -15.80
CA LYS A 70 6.29 -2.58 -17.01
C LYS A 70 5.47 -2.40 -18.28
N THR A 71 4.20 -2.77 -18.25
CA THR A 71 3.28 -2.72 -19.39
C THR A 71 2.22 -1.65 -19.28
N GLU A 72 1.86 -1.26 -18.04
CA GLU A 72 0.75 -0.36 -17.70
C GLU A 72 1.16 0.61 -16.58
N THR A 73 1.45 1.85 -16.91
CA THR A 73 1.95 2.86 -15.97
C THR A 73 0.92 3.24 -14.89
N ASP A 74 -0.38 3.16 -15.19
CA ASP A 74 -1.45 3.68 -14.33
C ASP A 74 -1.90 2.70 -13.23
N ALA A 75 -1.61 1.40 -13.39
CA ALA A 75 -2.07 0.38 -12.44
C ALA A 75 -1.51 0.55 -11.03
N GLY A 76 -0.32 1.12 -10.89
CA GLY A 76 0.33 1.38 -9.61
C GLY A 76 -0.14 2.62 -8.88
N ASP A 77 -0.74 3.56 -9.60
CA ASP A 77 -1.05 4.88 -9.04
C ASP A 77 -2.23 4.86 -8.04
N ARG A 78 -2.90 3.73 -7.92
CA ARG A 78 -4.04 3.50 -7.03
C ARG A 78 -3.82 2.46 -5.96
N VAL A 79 -2.59 2.00 -5.77
CA VAL A 79 -2.27 0.98 -4.76
C VAL A 79 -1.37 1.56 -3.69
N ILE A 80 -1.71 1.32 -2.43
CA ILE A 80 -0.83 1.53 -1.27
C ILE A 80 -0.65 0.18 -0.57
N TYR A 81 0.59 -0.19 -0.31
CA TYR A 81 0.92 -1.30 0.59
C TYR A 81 1.19 -0.78 1.99
N VAL A 82 0.70 -1.50 2.99
CA VAL A 82 0.77 -1.09 4.39
C VAL A 82 1.55 -2.09 5.20
N GLY A 83 2.71 -1.69 5.69
CA GLY A 83 3.50 -2.41 6.68
C GLY A 83 3.04 -2.08 8.11
N ALA A 84 3.51 -2.88 9.08
CA ALA A 84 3.19 -2.72 10.48
C ALA A 84 4.38 -2.17 11.28
N LEU A 85 4.10 -1.23 12.18
CA LEU A 85 5.01 -0.81 13.24
C LEU A 85 4.66 -1.50 14.55
N GLU A 86 5.67 -1.79 15.38
CA GLU A 86 5.45 -2.21 16.76
C GLU A 86 4.65 -1.17 17.55
N ASP A 87 3.85 -1.64 18.50
CA ASP A 87 2.95 -0.77 19.25
C ASP A 87 3.71 0.34 19.99
N GLY A 88 3.28 1.58 19.77
CA GLY A 88 3.87 2.77 20.39
C GLY A 88 5.30 3.10 19.96
N GLN A 89 5.90 2.35 19.04
CA GLN A 89 7.28 2.52 18.61
C GLN A 89 7.39 2.84 17.12
N ASN A 90 8.43 3.57 16.72
CA ASN A 90 8.75 3.83 15.32
C ASN A 90 9.71 2.75 14.77
N VAL A 91 9.44 1.48 15.06
CA VAL A 91 10.21 0.32 14.65
C VAL A 91 9.30 -0.60 13.85
N MET A 92 9.83 -1.14 12.74
CA MET A 92 9.11 -2.12 11.94
C MET A 92 8.79 -3.35 12.77
N ALA A 93 7.56 -3.82 12.75
CA ALA A 93 7.19 -5.07 13.39
C ALA A 93 7.94 -6.22 12.75
N SER A 94 8.51 -7.10 13.59
CA SER A 94 9.42 -8.19 13.16
C SER A 94 8.81 -9.14 12.14
N TYR A 95 7.48 -9.26 12.12
CA TYR A 95 6.74 -10.07 11.15
C TYR A 95 6.39 -9.32 9.87
N SER A 96 6.41 -7.98 9.85
CA SER A 96 5.99 -7.19 8.69
C SER A 96 6.98 -7.28 7.54
N PHE A 97 6.48 -7.38 6.32
CA PHE A 97 7.33 -7.16 5.17
C PHE A 97 7.77 -5.71 5.10
N VAL A 98 9.00 -5.49 4.65
CA VAL A 98 9.57 -4.17 4.34
C VAL A 98 9.22 -3.75 2.91
N ALA A 99 9.38 -2.47 2.59
CA ALA A 99 8.94 -1.88 1.33
C ALA A 99 9.65 -2.45 0.08
N GLY A 100 10.95 -2.68 0.13
CA GLY A 100 11.74 -3.14 -1.02
C GLY A 100 11.60 -2.20 -2.23
N LYS A 101 11.46 -2.78 -3.42
CA LYS A 101 11.30 -2.02 -4.67
C LYS A 101 9.97 -1.27 -4.79
N LEU A 102 8.98 -1.60 -3.94
CA LEU A 102 7.69 -0.92 -3.90
C LEU A 102 7.66 0.26 -2.93
N LYS A 103 8.80 0.77 -2.52
CA LYS A 103 8.94 1.87 -1.57
C LYS A 103 8.12 3.12 -1.92
N ASN A 104 7.93 3.40 -3.19
CA ASN A 104 7.13 4.53 -3.67
C ASN A 104 5.61 4.34 -3.48
N ASP A 105 5.17 3.15 -3.10
CA ASP A 105 3.77 2.79 -2.89
C ASP A 105 3.53 2.21 -1.50
N PHE A 106 4.48 2.42 -0.60
CA PHE A 106 4.50 1.78 0.70
C PHE A 106 4.47 2.81 1.82
N ILE A 107 3.67 2.51 2.84
CA ILE A 107 3.57 3.27 4.07
C ILE A 107 3.49 2.31 5.26
N VAL A 108 3.83 2.77 6.45
CA VAL A 108 3.66 1.99 7.67
C VAL A 108 2.65 2.63 8.62
N ALA A 109 1.98 1.80 9.40
CA ALA A 109 1.10 2.24 10.49
C ALA A 109 1.19 1.26 11.66
N HIS A 110 0.86 1.71 12.87
CA HIS A 110 0.79 0.83 14.02
C HIS A 110 -0.27 -0.25 13.82
N ASP A 111 -0.02 -1.43 14.36
CA ASP A 111 -0.94 -2.58 14.31
C ASP A 111 -1.78 -2.75 15.57
N ASN A 112 -1.54 -1.92 16.60
CA ASN A 112 -2.24 -2.02 17.86
C ASN A 112 -3.76 -1.91 17.68
N VAL A 113 -4.44 -2.98 17.98
CA VAL A 113 -5.89 -3.03 18.10
C VAL A 113 -6.23 -3.29 19.56
N TRP A 114 -7.24 -2.57 20.04
CA TRP A 114 -7.80 -2.86 21.35
C TRP A 114 -8.62 -4.15 21.25
N GLN A 115 -7.93 -5.30 21.33
CA GLN A 115 -8.56 -6.62 21.32
C GLN A 115 -7.98 -7.48 22.43
N PRO A 116 -8.80 -8.26 23.13
CA PRO A 116 -8.28 -9.30 24.01
C PRO A 116 -7.52 -10.35 23.18
N GLY A 117 -6.24 -10.57 23.45
CA GLY A 117 -5.49 -11.68 22.86
C GLY A 117 -4.38 -11.32 21.87
N ASP A 118 -3.72 -10.18 22.02
CA ASP A 118 -2.47 -9.83 21.29
C ASP A 118 -2.47 -10.07 19.77
N ALA A 119 -3.63 -9.86 19.13
CA ALA A 119 -3.72 -10.00 17.67
C ALA A 119 -2.83 -8.95 16.98
N LYS A 120 -1.77 -9.42 16.32
CA LYS A 120 -0.81 -8.60 15.57
C LYS A 120 -0.87 -8.90 14.08
N GLY A 121 -0.55 -7.90 13.26
CA GLY A 121 -0.51 -8.13 11.83
C GLY A 121 -0.70 -6.87 10.99
N THR A 122 -0.10 -6.85 9.81
CA THR A 122 -0.30 -5.79 8.81
C THR A 122 -1.79 -5.61 8.43
N SER A 123 -2.61 -6.64 8.66
CA SER A 123 -4.08 -6.59 8.49
C SER A 123 -4.75 -5.61 9.44
N PHE A 124 -4.10 -5.24 10.57
CA PHE A 124 -4.60 -4.24 11.51
C PHE A 124 -4.05 -2.84 11.24
N SER A 125 -2.89 -2.73 10.60
CA SER A 125 -2.33 -1.46 10.10
C SER A 125 -3.10 -0.95 8.89
N THR A 126 -3.51 -1.85 8.00
CA THR A 126 -4.23 -1.54 6.75
C THR A 126 -5.52 -0.72 6.96
N PRO A 127 -6.43 -1.08 7.89
CA PRO A 127 -7.65 -0.30 8.12
C PRO A 127 -7.40 1.12 8.62
N ARG A 128 -6.25 1.40 9.24
CA ARG A 128 -5.89 2.78 9.65
C ARG A 128 -5.63 3.67 8.46
N VAL A 129 -4.93 3.14 7.45
CA VAL A 129 -4.69 3.85 6.18
C VAL A 129 -6.00 4.02 5.41
N THR A 130 -6.85 2.98 5.39
CA THR A 130 -8.18 3.05 4.78
C THR A 130 -9.07 4.10 5.48
N GLY A 131 -9.04 4.15 6.81
CA GLY A 131 -9.75 5.18 7.59
C GLY A 131 -9.26 6.60 7.27
N ALA A 132 -7.94 6.80 7.18
CA ALA A 132 -7.35 8.07 6.76
C ALA A 132 -7.81 8.46 5.35
N ALA A 133 -7.79 7.54 4.40
CA ALA A 133 -8.29 7.77 3.04
C ALA A 133 -9.76 8.16 3.03
N THR A 134 -10.59 7.53 3.87
CA THR A 134 -12.02 7.86 4.02
C THR A 134 -12.22 9.27 4.56
N LEU A 135 -11.48 9.67 5.60
CA LEU A 135 -11.52 11.02 6.16
C LEU A 135 -11.08 12.06 5.13
N LEU A 136 -10.00 11.79 4.39
CA LEU A 136 -9.52 12.64 3.32
C LEU A 136 -10.57 12.81 2.21
N ARG A 137 -11.20 11.73 1.79
CA ARG A 137 -12.28 11.75 0.79
C ARG A 137 -13.46 12.60 1.25
N HIS A 138 -13.81 12.50 2.54
CA HIS A 138 -14.88 13.35 3.10
C HIS A 138 -14.50 14.83 3.08
N LYS A 139 -13.26 15.14 3.46
CA LYS A 139 -12.77 16.54 3.50
C LYS A 139 -12.51 17.12 2.12
N PHE A 140 -12.00 16.31 1.19
CA PHE A 140 -11.60 16.69 -0.16
C PHE A 140 -12.31 15.81 -1.21
N PRO A 141 -13.61 15.98 -1.44
CA PRO A 141 -14.42 15.07 -2.24
C PRO A 141 -14.04 15.01 -3.73
N ASN A 142 -13.27 15.98 -4.21
CA ASN A 142 -12.82 16.06 -5.60
C ASN A 142 -11.50 15.34 -5.87
N LEU A 143 -10.81 14.82 -4.83
CA LEU A 143 -9.61 14.03 -5.04
C LEU A 143 -9.97 12.67 -5.64
N ASP A 144 -9.28 12.27 -6.69
CA ASP A 144 -9.33 10.90 -7.22
C ASP A 144 -8.48 9.92 -6.38
N GLY A 145 -8.42 8.65 -6.77
CA GLY A 145 -7.65 7.63 -6.07
C GLY A 145 -6.15 7.93 -6.03
N PRO A 146 -5.52 8.25 -7.17
CA PRO A 146 -4.12 8.66 -7.22
C PRO A 146 -3.79 9.87 -6.35
N ALA A 147 -4.60 10.91 -6.37
CA ALA A 147 -4.38 12.11 -5.56
C ALA A 147 -4.51 11.82 -4.06
N LEU A 148 -5.50 11.00 -3.64
CA LEU A 148 -5.61 10.54 -2.25
C LEU A 148 -4.37 9.78 -1.81
N LYS A 149 -3.85 8.86 -2.65
CA LYS A 149 -2.61 8.15 -2.40
C LYS A 149 -1.45 9.13 -2.19
N GLN A 150 -1.28 10.10 -3.09
CA GLN A 150 -0.20 11.07 -2.99
C GLN A 150 -0.28 11.90 -1.69
N VAL A 151 -1.47 12.36 -1.30
CA VAL A 151 -1.65 13.07 -0.02
C VAL A 151 -1.19 12.19 1.14
N ILE A 152 -1.66 10.94 1.21
CA ILE A 152 -1.31 10.01 2.30
C ILE A 152 0.20 9.77 2.37
N LEU A 153 0.82 9.50 1.23
CA LEU A 153 2.24 9.16 1.17
C LEU A 153 3.16 10.36 1.43
N GLN A 154 2.85 11.52 0.83
CA GLN A 154 3.69 12.72 0.96
C GLN A 154 3.59 13.42 2.32
N THR A 155 2.55 13.13 3.09
CA THR A 155 2.35 13.69 4.42
C THR A 155 2.74 12.76 5.56
N ALA A 156 3.28 11.59 5.23
CA ALA A 156 3.78 10.64 6.21
C ALA A 156 4.96 11.22 7.02
N ASP A 157 5.12 10.79 8.26
CA ASP A 157 6.31 11.06 9.05
C ASP A 157 7.45 10.18 8.53
N ASP A 158 8.52 10.81 8.07
CA ASP A 158 9.71 10.12 7.59
C ASP A 158 10.33 9.24 8.69
N LEU A 159 10.64 8.00 8.35
CA LEU A 159 11.27 7.02 9.25
C LEU A 159 12.44 6.34 8.52
N GLY A 160 13.48 6.02 9.26
CA GLY A 160 14.65 5.32 8.74
C GLY A 160 15.63 6.25 8.03
N ALA A 161 16.01 5.92 6.81
CA ALA A 161 16.85 6.79 5.98
C ALA A 161 16.02 7.97 5.47
N THR A 162 16.63 9.15 5.43
CA THR A 162 15.94 10.38 4.97
C THR A 162 15.28 10.21 3.61
N GLY A 163 13.98 10.47 3.55
CA GLY A 163 13.16 10.33 2.36
C GLY A 163 12.63 8.90 2.18
N VAL A 164 12.23 8.57 0.96
CA VAL A 164 11.62 7.27 0.66
C VAL A 164 12.65 6.15 0.63
N ASP A 165 12.56 5.19 1.56
CA ASP A 165 13.52 4.12 1.74
C ASP A 165 12.92 2.71 1.54
N GLU A 166 13.79 1.69 1.47
CA GLU A 166 13.39 0.29 1.21
C GLU A 166 12.83 -0.44 2.43
N VAL A 167 12.84 0.17 3.61
CA VAL A 167 12.30 -0.41 4.84
C VAL A 167 10.90 0.12 5.12
N PHE A 168 10.78 1.44 5.27
CA PHE A 168 9.55 2.11 5.70
C PHE A 168 8.74 2.72 4.55
N GLY A 169 9.28 2.70 3.31
CA GLY A 169 8.66 3.39 2.19
C GLY A 169 8.63 4.90 2.41
N HIS A 170 7.45 5.49 2.44
CA HIS A 170 7.24 6.91 2.75
C HIS A 170 7.27 7.21 4.27
N GLY A 171 7.36 6.19 5.12
CA GLY A 171 7.35 6.37 6.57
C GLY A 171 5.99 6.10 7.21
N LYS A 172 5.73 6.70 8.37
CA LYS A 172 4.56 6.44 9.20
C LYS A 172 3.37 7.31 8.81
N LEU A 173 2.19 6.70 8.71
CA LEU A 173 0.93 7.41 8.50
C LEU A 173 0.75 8.55 9.52
N ASN A 174 0.58 9.77 9.00
CA ASN A 174 0.27 10.96 9.78
C ASN A 174 -1.07 11.56 9.34
N VAL A 175 -2.14 11.18 10.02
CA VAL A 175 -3.50 11.64 9.69
C VAL A 175 -3.66 13.17 9.87
N PRO A 176 -3.16 13.82 10.94
CA PRO A 176 -3.19 15.28 11.06
C PRO A 176 -2.55 16.01 9.88
N ASN A 177 -1.34 15.61 9.46
CA ASN A 177 -0.67 16.20 8.32
C ASN A 177 -1.44 15.96 7.02
N ALA A 178 -1.95 14.74 6.80
CA ALA A 178 -2.75 14.41 5.64
C ALA A 178 -4.04 15.26 5.56
N MET A 179 -4.66 15.53 6.70
CA MET A 179 -5.86 16.37 6.77
C MET A 179 -5.57 17.87 6.60
N SER A 180 -4.31 18.29 6.68
CA SER A 180 -3.90 19.68 6.51
C SER A 180 -2.61 19.76 5.68
N PRO A 181 -2.60 19.25 4.44
CA PRO A 181 -1.41 19.18 3.63
C PRO A 181 -0.90 20.60 3.32
N ILE A 182 0.42 20.80 3.53
CA ILE A 182 1.09 22.05 3.17
C ILE A 182 1.65 21.88 1.76
N GLY A 183 1.16 22.69 0.81
CA GLY A 183 1.65 22.69 -0.55
C GLY A 183 0.64 22.16 -1.58
N LYS A 184 1.11 22.00 -2.82
CA LYS A 184 0.32 21.51 -3.96
C LYS A 184 0.63 20.03 -4.16
N VAL A 185 -0.37 19.17 -4.03
CA VAL A 185 -0.26 17.78 -4.46
C VAL A 185 -0.23 17.77 -5.98
N THR A 186 0.86 17.31 -6.55
CA THR A 186 0.98 17.12 -8.00
C THR A 186 0.85 15.62 -8.25
N PRO A 187 -0.24 15.15 -8.85
CA PRO A 187 -0.33 13.77 -9.35
C PRO A 187 0.81 13.54 -10.34
N ARG A 188 1.38 12.35 -10.28
CA ARG A 188 2.40 11.94 -11.26
C ARG A 188 1.75 11.47 -12.54
#